data_738e560f54d2f57a1e0581f141a61341
#
_entry.id   738e560f54d2f57a1e0581f141a61341
#
_cell.length_a   1.000
_cell.length_b   1.000
_cell.length_c   1.000
_cell.angle_alpha   90.00
_cell.angle_beta   90.00
_cell.angle_gamma   90.00
#
_symmetry.space_group_name_H-M   'P 1'
#
loop_
_entity.id
_entity.type
_entity.pdbx_description
1 polymer ?
#
loop_
_entity_poly.entity_id
_entity_poly.type
_entity_poly.pdbx_seq_one_letter_code
_entity_poly.pdbx_strand_id
1 'polypeptide(L)'
;MIEQGKTALGIELGSTRIKAVLIDLKGAVLAVGIHDWENSFVDNIWTYSLEEIHSGVRDCYRSLKEVVKEVYGITLKKVGAIGVSAMMHGYMALDKDGNQIAPFQTWRNTNTQKSADELTELFSFNIPLRWSVAHLYQRILDREEHVKNLDYVSTLSAYIHLKLTGKKVIGIGDAAGMFPIDSDTHDYDAKMVKKFDTLIEKYNYNWKLRDIFPKVLVAGEQAGVLTKEGAEFLDSDGDLEAGSPMCPPEGDAGTGMTATNSVAPRTGNVSAGTSTFAMIVLEKQLSKVYREIDMVTTPTGFPCAMSHANNGTSDLNAWVGLFAEFSRLMGYETSTGELFQKLYTNSLNGDADCGGLLAYGYYSGENITMINEGRLAFLRTPESRFNLANFMKVHLYTSLGAVKMGLDILMEDEKVKVERIMGHGGFFKTEGVGQRYLAGAVGASVTVMDTASEGGAWGIALLAGYMIDRQKGEKLEDYLETKIFKELSGNTIEPYPEDVAGFDEFMKHYKVGLEIEKTAIDIMNW
;
A
#
# COMPACT_ATOMS: atom_id res chain seq x y z
N MET A 1 19.37 8.01 25.43
CA MET A 1 18.68 7.02 24.57
C MET A 1 19.34 6.98 23.19
N ILE A 2 19.34 8.08 22.41
CA ILE A 2 19.96 8.15 21.07
C ILE A 2 21.45 7.75 21.12
N GLU A 3 22.27 8.37 21.97
CA GLU A 3 23.70 8.04 22.11
C GLU A 3 23.98 6.59 22.49
N GLN A 4 23.02 5.92 23.13
CA GLN A 4 23.12 4.51 23.54
C GLN A 4 22.63 3.54 22.46
N GLY A 5 22.14 4.03 21.30
CA GLY A 5 21.54 3.22 20.27
C GLY A 5 20.25 2.49 20.70
N LYS A 6 19.50 3.05 21.67
CA LYS A 6 18.19 2.49 22.08
C LYS A 6 17.06 3.10 21.26
N THR A 7 17.19 2.97 19.94
CA THR A 7 16.31 3.57 18.94
C THR A 7 16.14 2.61 17.78
N ALA A 8 15.09 2.79 16.97
CA ALA A 8 14.93 2.09 15.70
C ALA A 8 14.78 3.13 14.57
N LEU A 9 15.43 2.87 13.45
CA LEU A 9 15.40 3.68 12.24
C LEU A 9 14.61 2.96 11.15
N GLY A 10 13.60 3.59 10.63
CA GLY A 10 12.88 3.14 9.42
C GLY A 10 13.17 4.08 8.25
N ILE A 11 13.47 3.51 7.09
CA ILE A 11 13.67 4.24 5.85
C ILE A 11 12.66 3.70 4.84
N GLU A 12 11.78 4.55 4.31
CA GLU A 12 10.77 4.19 3.31
C GLU A 12 11.02 4.95 2.00
N LEU A 13 11.10 4.21 0.90
CA LEU A 13 11.16 4.75 -0.45
C LEU A 13 9.75 4.71 -1.08
N GLY A 14 8.94 5.72 -0.79
CA GLY A 14 7.61 5.91 -1.38
C GLY A 14 7.69 6.48 -2.80
N SER A 15 6.57 6.52 -3.53
CA SER A 15 6.55 6.92 -4.95
C SER A 15 6.89 8.39 -5.22
N THR A 16 6.71 9.28 -4.24
CA THR A 16 6.97 10.72 -4.40
C THR A 16 7.88 11.28 -3.33
N ARG A 17 8.28 10.44 -2.36
CA ARG A 17 9.06 10.86 -1.21
C ARG A 17 9.81 9.68 -0.61
N ILE A 18 11.07 9.90 -0.25
CA ILE A 18 11.82 9.04 0.66
C ILE A 18 11.70 9.66 2.04
N LYS A 19 11.34 8.86 3.05
CA LYS A 19 11.19 9.29 4.43
C LYS A 19 12.01 8.40 5.36
N ALA A 20 12.76 9.01 6.28
CA ALA A 20 13.44 8.32 7.35
C ALA A 20 12.82 8.75 8.69
N VAL A 21 12.54 7.80 9.57
CA VAL A 21 11.93 8.04 10.88
C VAL A 21 12.77 7.34 11.96
N LEU A 22 13.26 8.09 12.90
CA LEU A 22 13.92 7.58 14.10
C LEU A 22 12.91 7.55 15.24
N ILE A 23 12.74 6.38 15.87
CA ILE A 23 11.82 6.21 16.99
C ILE A 23 12.53 5.67 18.23
N ASP A 24 11.92 5.87 19.38
CA ASP A 24 12.25 5.08 20.57
C ASP A 24 11.56 3.70 20.52
N LEU A 25 11.89 2.81 21.46
CA LEU A 25 11.30 1.47 21.51
C LEU A 25 9.84 1.43 21.99
N LYS A 26 9.24 2.59 22.28
CA LYS A 26 7.81 2.75 22.53
C LYS A 26 7.05 3.31 21.33
N GLY A 27 7.74 3.51 20.22
CA GLY A 27 7.16 4.05 18.99
C GLY A 27 7.11 5.57 18.90
N ALA A 28 7.59 6.31 19.92
CA ALA A 28 7.62 7.77 19.87
C ALA A 28 8.61 8.27 18.82
N VAL A 29 8.17 9.15 17.95
CA VAL A 29 9.00 9.75 16.88
C VAL A 29 9.98 10.75 17.50
N LEU A 30 11.25 10.55 17.24
CA LEU A 30 12.35 11.41 17.73
C LEU A 30 12.84 12.37 16.65
N ALA A 31 12.94 11.90 15.41
CA ALA A 31 13.35 12.72 14.27
C ALA A 31 12.79 12.16 12.97
N VAL A 32 12.60 13.04 11.99
CA VAL A 32 12.16 12.71 10.64
C VAL A 32 13.08 13.37 9.64
N GLY A 33 13.53 12.62 8.64
CA GLY A 33 14.22 13.14 7.47
C GLY A 33 13.39 12.88 6.23
N ILE A 34 13.49 13.79 5.24
CA ILE A 34 12.66 13.75 4.03
C ILE A 34 13.52 14.10 2.83
N HIS A 35 13.25 13.40 1.72
CA HIS A 35 13.74 13.73 0.39
C HIS A 35 12.58 13.55 -0.60
N ASP A 36 12.19 14.63 -1.27
CA ASP A 36 11.16 14.57 -2.31
C ASP A 36 11.80 14.15 -3.65
N TRP A 37 11.15 13.23 -4.34
CA TRP A 37 11.56 12.73 -5.65
C TRP A 37 10.36 12.35 -6.50
N GLU A 38 10.58 12.09 -7.79
CA GLU A 38 9.52 11.65 -8.71
C GLU A 38 10.04 10.57 -9.63
N ASN A 39 9.15 9.64 -10.03
CA ASN A 39 9.52 8.68 -11.06
C ASN A 39 9.55 9.31 -12.45
N SER A 40 10.47 8.83 -13.28
CA SER A 40 10.66 9.25 -14.65
C SER A 40 9.98 8.27 -15.61
N PHE A 41 9.46 8.78 -16.74
CA PHE A 41 8.97 7.94 -17.82
C PHE A 41 9.96 7.96 -18.99
N VAL A 42 10.77 6.90 -19.08
CA VAL A 42 11.86 6.80 -20.05
C VAL A 42 11.67 5.53 -20.89
N ASP A 43 11.72 5.64 -22.20
CA ASP A 43 11.56 4.52 -23.14
C ASP A 43 10.30 3.67 -22.86
N ASN A 44 9.18 4.33 -22.54
CA ASN A 44 7.92 3.73 -22.15
C ASN A 44 7.96 2.93 -20.84
N ILE A 45 8.91 3.22 -19.95
CA ILE A 45 9.06 2.58 -18.64
C ILE A 45 9.01 3.65 -17.55
N TRP A 46 8.15 3.46 -16.55
CA TRP A 46 8.18 4.20 -15.31
C TRP A 46 9.31 3.67 -14.43
N THR A 47 10.29 4.51 -14.13
CA THR A 47 11.55 4.11 -13.49
C THR A 47 12.09 5.18 -12.55
N TYR A 48 13.10 4.80 -11.76
CA TYR A 48 14.05 5.66 -11.07
C TYR A 48 15.45 5.18 -11.44
N SER A 49 16.38 6.10 -11.68
CA SER A 49 17.78 5.74 -11.87
C SER A 49 18.43 5.28 -10.55
N LEU A 50 19.45 4.45 -10.61
CA LEU A 50 20.21 4.07 -9.40
C LEU A 50 20.85 5.27 -8.72
N GLU A 51 21.23 6.30 -9.47
CA GLU A 51 21.82 7.53 -8.93
C GLU A 51 20.77 8.29 -8.07
N GLU A 52 19.55 8.45 -8.58
CA GLU A 52 18.45 9.08 -7.84
C GLU A 52 18.09 8.27 -6.58
N ILE A 53 18.03 6.95 -6.69
CA ILE A 53 17.77 6.06 -5.55
C ILE A 53 18.86 6.25 -4.48
N HIS A 54 20.14 6.18 -4.87
CA HIS A 54 21.25 6.26 -3.93
C HIS A 54 21.40 7.65 -3.31
N SER A 55 21.31 8.71 -4.12
CA SER A 55 21.40 10.08 -3.63
C SER A 55 20.22 10.42 -2.72
N GLY A 56 19.00 10.01 -3.09
CA GLY A 56 17.79 10.26 -2.32
C GLY A 56 17.82 9.61 -0.93
N VAL A 57 18.28 8.35 -0.83
CA VAL A 57 18.43 7.66 0.47
C VAL A 57 19.45 8.36 1.36
N ARG A 58 20.61 8.76 0.81
CA ARG A 58 21.65 9.49 1.55
C ARG A 58 21.17 10.86 2.02
N ASP A 59 20.48 11.58 1.15
CA ASP A 59 19.97 12.92 1.45
C ASP A 59 18.89 12.87 2.52
N CYS A 60 18.00 11.90 2.43
CA CYS A 60 16.97 11.64 3.44
C CYS A 60 17.59 11.32 4.82
N TYR A 61 18.61 10.45 4.87
CA TYR A 61 19.31 10.12 6.10
C TYR A 61 20.06 11.33 6.67
N ARG A 62 20.74 12.12 5.83
CA ARG A 62 21.43 13.36 6.23
C ARG A 62 20.43 14.35 6.84
N SER A 63 19.27 14.56 6.20
CA SER A 63 18.20 15.39 6.75
C SER A 63 17.77 14.94 8.14
N LEU A 64 17.62 13.63 8.37
CA LEU A 64 17.32 13.09 9.70
C LEU A 64 18.43 13.36 10.71
N LYS A 65 19.72 13.18 10.34
CA LYS A 65 20.88 13.49 11.18
C LYS A 65 20.90 14.96 11.63
N GLU A 66 20.60 15.86 10.70
CA GLU A 66 20.55 17.31 10.97
C GLU A 66 19.46 17.62 12.00
N VAL A 67 18.26 17.05 11.88
CA VAL A 67 17.18 17.19 12.88
C VAL A 67 17.61 16.64 14.24
N VAL A 68 18.26 15.47 14.31
CA VAL A 68 18.76 14.91 15.56
C VAL A 68 19.79 15.85 16.21
N LYS A 69 20.69 16.43 15.42
CA LYS A 69 21.69 17.36 15.91
C LYS A 69 21.07 18.69 16.38
N GLU A 70 20.09 19.21 15.64
CA GLU A 70 19.40 20.45 15.97
C GLU A 70 18.59 20.33 17.27
N VAL A 71 17.77 19.26 17.36
CA VAL A 71 16.83 19.08 18.48
C VAL A 71 17.52 18.60 19.76
N TYR A 72 18.48 17.68 19.62
CA TYR A 72 19.11 16.99 20.78
C TYR A 72 20.57 17.37 21.01
N GLY A 73 21.23 18.09 20.09
CA GLY A 73 22.66 18.39 20.18
C GLY A 73 23.59 17.18 20.00
N ILE A 74 23.06 16.07 19.43
CA ILE A 74 23.76 14.78 19.35
C ILE A 74 24.09 14.48 17.87
N THR A 75 25.31 14.01 17.61
CA THR A 75 25.66 13.38 16.33
C THR A 75 25.20 11.93 16.36
N LEU A 76 24.31 11.53 15.42
CA LEU A 76 23.76 10.18 15.35
C LEU A 76 24.85 9.21 14.86
N LYS A 77 25.44 8.45 15.78
CA LYS A 77 26.49 7.45 15.49
C LYS A 77 25.98 6.01 15.56
N LYS A 78 24.97 5.77 16.40
CA LYS A 78 24.46 4.42 16.68
C LYS A 78 22.95 4.38 16.57
N VAL A 79 22.45 3.31 15.97
CA VAL A 79 21.04 2.98 15.91
C VAL A 79 20.86 1.55 16.40
N GLY A 80 19.84 1.29 17.22
CA GLY A 80 19.62 -0.05 17.80
C GLY A 80 19.19 -1.08 16.79
N ALA A 81 18.36 -0.68 15.83
CA ALA A 81 17.97 -1.51 14.70
C ALA A 81 17.57 -0.63 13.49
N ILE A 82 17.67 -1.18 12.29
CA ILE A 82 17.33 -0.48 11.05
C ILE A 82 16.38 -1.34 10.23
N GLY A 83 15.38 -0.72 9.62
CA GLY A 83 14.48 -1.33 8.65
C GLY A 83 14.39 -0.50 7.38
N VAL A 84 14.20 -1.17 6.25
CA VAL A 84 13.98 -0.55 4.94
C VAL A 84 12.62 -0.98 4.41
N SER A 85 11.82 -0.02 3.98
CA SER A 85 10.57 -0.23 3.26
C SER A 85 10.63 0.47 1.91
N ALA A 86 9.87 0.00 0.94
CA ALA A 86 9.70 0.69 -0.32
C ALA A 86 8.34 0.38 -0.94
N MET A 87 7.99 1.14 -1.99
CA MET A 87 6.88 0.76 -2.87
C MET A 87 7.04 -0.69 -3.30
N MET A 88 5.97 -1.47 -3.14
CA MET A 88 5.96 -2.89 -3.48
C MET A 88 6.11 -3.14 -4.98
N HIS A 89 6.38 -4.41 -5.31
CA HIS A 89 6.39 -4.93 -6.68
C HIS A 89 7.56 -4.42 -7.52
N GLY A 90 7.40 -4.53 -8.85
CA GLY A 90 8.39 -4.08 -9.80
C GLY A 90 9.45 -5.13 -10.12
N TYR A 91 10.41 -4.71 -10.93
CA TYR A 91 11.45 -5.61 -11.44
C TYR A 91 12.79 -4.90 -11.48
N MET A 92 13.69 -5.31 -10.62
CA MET A 92 15.09 -4.87 -10.60
C MET A 92 15.98 -6.08 -10.87
N ALA A 93 16.67 -6.07 -11.99
CA ALA A 93 17.49 -7.18 -12.48
C ALA A 93 18.97 -6.89 -12.28
N LEU A 94 19.68 -7.77 -11.56
CA LEU A 94 21.10 -7.65 -11.29
C LEU A 94 21.86 -8.87 -11.80
N ASP A 95 23.11 -8.64 -12.25
CA ASP A 95 24.07 -9.69 -12.59
C ASP A 95 24.82 -10.19 -11.33
N LYS A 96 25.71 -11.16 -11.54
CA LYS A 96 26.54 -11.75 -10.46
C LYS A 96 27.47 -10.75 -9.76
N ASP A 97 27.80 -9.64 -10.42
CA ASP A 97 28.67 -8.59 -9.89
C ASP A 97 27.85 -7.48 -9.19
N GLY A 98 26.50 -7.63 -9.14
CA GLY A 98 25.55 -6.70 -8.54
C GLY A 98 25.25 -5.47 -9.39
N ASN A 99 25.59 -5.50 -10.69
CA ASN A 99 25.26 -4.43 -11.61
C ASN A 99 23.81 -4.59 -12.10
N GLN A 100 23.11 -3.47 -12.24
CA GLN A 100 21.80 -3.44 -12.88
C GLN A 100 21.95 -3.72 -14.38
N ILE A 101 21.22 -4.71 -14.89
CA ILE A 101 21.30 -5.18 -16.29
C ILE A 101 20.03 -4.92 -17.10
N ALA A 102 19.02 -4.33 -16.49
CA ALA A 102 17.82 -3.80 -17.14
C ALA A 102 17.29 -2.60 -16.36
N PRO A 103 16.58 -1.64 -16.99
CA PRO A 103 15.95 -0.54 -16.28
C PRO A 103 15.01 -1.04 -15.17
N PHE A 104 15.06 -0.40 -14.00
CA PHE A 104 14.12 -0.71 -12.93
C PHE A 104 12.69 -0.40 -13.38
N GLN A 105 11.80 -1.38 -13.31
CA GLN A 105 10.39 -1.20 -13.61
C GLN A 105 9.61 -1.11 -12.30
N THR A 106 8.97 0.04 -12.07
CA THR A 106 8.14 0.26 -10.88
C THR A 106 6.77 -0.40 -11.01
N TRP A 107 6.00 -0.42 -9.94
CA TRP A 107 4.61 -0.91 -9.89
C TRP A 107 3.67 -0.26 -10.94
N ARG A 108 4.03 0.91 -11.47
CA ARG A 108 3.24 1.63 -12.50
C ARG A 108 3.31 0.98 -13.88
N ASN A 109 4.28 0.10 -14.10
CA ASN A 109 4.41 -0.61 -15.36
C ASN A 109 3.45 -1.79 -15.41
N THR A 110 2.56 -1.79 -16.41
CA THR A 110 1.51 -2.80 -16.59
C THR A 110 1.62 -3.51 -17.96
N ASN A 111 2.80 -3.46 -18.59
CA ASN A 111 3.08 -4.05 -19.90
C ASN A 111 3.36 -5.56 -19.82
N THR A 112 2.65 -6.28 -18.97
CA THR A 112 2.87 -7.70 -18.64
C THR A 112 1.59 -8.54 -18.77
N GLN A 113 0.59 -8.05 -19.52
CA GLN A 113 -0.72 -8.69 -19.61
C GLN A 113 -0.64 -10.16 -19.99
N LYS A 114 0.12 -10.49 -21.05
CA LYS A 114 0.25 -11.86 -21.52
C LYS A 114 0.85 -12.78 -20.46
N SER A 115 1.94 -12.35 -19.83
CA SER A 115 2.59 -13.15 -18.79
C SER A 115 1.70 -13.34 -17.56
N ALA A 116 1.01 -12.29 -17.12
CA ALA A 116 0.11 -12.35 -15.98
C ALA A 116 -1.07 -13.30 -16.23
N ASP A 117 -1.66 -13.29 -17.42
CA ASP A 117 -2.75 -14.20 -17.78
C ASP A 117 -2.29 -15.66 -17.82
N GLU A 118 -1.17 -15.95 -18.50
CA GLU A 118 -0.60 -17.29 -18.57
C GLU A 118 -0.21 -17.83 -17.18
N LEU A 119 0.40 -16.99 -16.33
CA LEU A 119 0.77 -17.40 -14.98
C LEU A 119 -0.43 -17.58 -14.06
N THR A 120 -1.47 -16.74 -14.18
CA THR A 120 -2.71 -16.87 -13.41
C THR A 120 -3.40 -18.21 -13.71
N GLU A 121 -3.49 -18.59 -14.99
CA GLU A 121 -4.04 -19.89 -15.40
C GLU A 121 -3.18 -21.04 -14.87
N LEU A 122 -1.84 -20.97 -15.08
CA LEU A 122 -0.89 -22.00 -14.67
C LEU A 122 -0.94 -22.26 -13.16
N PHE A 123 -0.97 -21.21 -12.37
CA PHE A 123 -0.91 -21.31 -10.91
C PHE A 123 -2.29 -21.53 -10.28
N SER A 124 -3.37 -21.19 -10.99
CA SER A 124 -4.72 -21.04 -10.41
C SER A 124 -4.69 -20.05 -9.23
N PHE A 125 -3.99 -18.94 -9.42
CA PHE A 125 -3.77 -17.86 -8.46
C PHE A 125 -3.68 -16.54 -9.22
N ASN A 126 -4.33 -15.46 -8.74
CA ASN A 126 -4.28 -14.17 -9.42
C ASN A 126 -2.85 -13.60 -9.41
N ILE A 127 -2.29 -13.36 -10.58
CA ILE A 127 -0.98 -12.71 -10.75
C ILE A 127 -1.21 -11.31 -11.34
N PRO A 128 -1.14 -10.26 -10.52
CA PRO A 128 -1.28 -8.89 -10.99
C PRO A 128 -0.17 -8.47 -11.97
N LEU A 129 -0.48 -7.56 -12.88
CA LEU A 129 0.43 -7.09 -13.93
C LEU A 129 1.75 -6.54 -13.38
N ARG A 130 1.73 -5.94 -12.20
CA ARG A 130 2.87 -5.26 -11.57
C ARG A 130 3.81 -6.17 -10.77
N TRP A 131 3.48 -7.46 -10.60
CA TRP A 131 4.29 -8.40 -9.82
C TRP A 131 5.61 -8.73 -10.51
N SER A 132 6.66 -8.95 -9.70
CA SER A 132 8.00 -9.24 -10.22
C SER A 132 8.04 -10.46 -11.12
N VAL A 133 7.28 -11.53 -10.80
CA VAL A 133 7.20 -12.73 -11.65
C VAL A 133 6.51 -12.46 -12.99
N ALA A 134 5.51 -11.56 -13.03
CA ALA A 134 4.86 -11.17 -14.28
C ALA A 134 5.85 -10.41 -15.18
N HIS A 135 6.64 -9.49 -14.61
CA HIS A 135 7.70 -8.82 -15.34
C HIS A 135 8.78 -9.80 -15.82
N LEU A 136 9.28 -10.65 -14.94
CA LEU A 136 10.30 -11.65 -15.31
C LEU A 136 9.83 -12.53 -16.46
N TYR A 137 8.61 -13.08 -16.37
CA TYR A 137 8.10 -13.96 -17.42
C TYR A 137 7.81 -13.20 -18.71
N GLN A 138 7.37 -11.94 -18.65
CA GLN A 138 7.23 -11.11 -19.84
C GLN A 138 8.59 -10.91 -20.56
N ARG A 139 9.67 -10.60 -19.79
CA ARG A 139 11.03 -10.46 -20.37
C ARG A 139 11.51 -11.77 -21.00
N ILE A 140 11.14 -12.92 -20.43
CA ILE A 140 11.41 -14.24 -21.02
C ILE A 140 10.64 -14.42 -22.33
N LEU A 141 9.35 -14.08 -22.37
CA LEU A 141 8.52 -14.15 -23.59
C LEU A 141 9.07 -13.25 -24.71
N ASP A 142 9.52 -12.06 -24.36
CA ASP A 142 10.10 -11.06 -25.27
C ASP A 142 11.55 -11.40 -25.66
N ARG A 143 12.14 -12.45 -25.06
CA ARG A 143 13.51 -12.92 -25.30
C ARG A 143 14.57 -11.86 -25.05
N GLU A 144 14.41 -11.04 -24.04
CA GLU A 144 15.37 -10.01 -23.70
C GLU A 144 16.71 -10.62 -23.27
N GLU A 145 17.81 -10.09 -23.81
CA GLU A 145 19.16 -10.66 -23.65
C GLU A 145 19.65 -10.68 -22.20
N HIS A 146 19.27 -9.70 -21.38
CA HIS A 146 19.70 -9.61 -19.98
C HIS A 146 19.23 -10.80 -19.14
N VAL A 147 18.11 -11.47 -19.51
CA VAL A 147 17.53 -12.60 -18.76
C VAL A 147 18.51 -13.77 -18.59
N LYS A 148 19.42 -13.96 -19.55
CA LYS A 148 20.45 -15.01 -19.49
C LYS A 148 21.50 -14.76 -18.41
N ASN A 149 21.69 -13.49 -18.03
CA ASN A 149 22.73 -13.04 -17.10
C ASN A 149 22.16 -12.71 -15.71
N LEU A 150 20.90 -13.05 -15.45
CA LEU A 150 20.27 -12.84 -14.14
C LEU A 150 20.99 -13.66 -13.06
N ASP A 151 21.31 -12.99 -11.95
CA ASP A 151 21.77 -13.56 -10.70
C ASP A 151 20.90 -13.15 -9.51
N TYR A 152 20.18 -12.03 -9.67
CA TYR A 152 19.28 -11.56 -8.64
C TYR A 152 18.15 -10.71 -9.24
N VAL A 153 16.92 -11.08 -8.93
CA VAL A 153 15.72 -10.26 -9.15
C VAL A 153 15.28 -9.71 -7.80
N SER A 154 15.12 -8.41 -7.72
CA SER A 154 14.87 -7.72 -6.47
C SER A 154 13.68 -6.76 -6.57
N THR A 155 13.11 -6.42 -5.42
CA THR A 155 12.32 -5.22 -5.19
C THR A 155 13.24 -4.08 -4.77
N LEU A 156 12.69 -2.86 -4.71
CA LEU A 156 13.47 -1.70 -4.29
C LEU A 156 13.91 -1.79 -2.82
N SER A 157 13.04 -2.30 -1.92
CA SER A 157 13.35 -2.48 -0.50
C SER A 157 14.50 -3.47 -0.29
N ALA A 158 14.41 -4.64 -0.95
CA ALA A 158 15.42 -5.69 -0.88
C ALA A 158 16.76 -5.27 -1.53
N TYR A 159 16.72 -4.42 -2.56
CA TYR A 159 17.92 -3.84 -3.17
C TYR A 159 18.67 -2.92 -2.20
N ILE A 160 17.97 -1.99 -1.55
CA ILE A 160 18.61 -1.11 -0.55
C ILE A 160 19.12 -1.93 0.63
N HIS A 161 18.37 -2.93 1.08
CA HIS A 161 18.83 -3.84 2.12
C HIS A 161 20.11 -4.58 1.72
N LEU A 162 20.19 -5.06 0.48
CA LEU A 162 21.43 -5.66 -0.08
C LEU A 162 22.59 -4.69 -0.03
N LYS A 163 22.40 -3.41 -0.38
CA LYS A 163 23.45 -2.37 -0.30
C LYS A 163 23.94 -2.13 1.13
N LEU A 164 23.04 -2.24 2.12
CA LEU A 164 23.37 -1.99 3.53
C LEU A 164 23.98 -3.21 4.23
N THR A 165 23.63 -4.44 3.81
CA THR A 165 23.99 -5.67 4.54
C THR A 165 24.79 -6.70 3.72
N GLY A 166 24.79 -6.59 2.41
CA GLY A 166 25.32 -7.63 1.52
C GLY A 166 24.47 -8.91 1.47
N LYS A 167 23.23 -8.91 2.00
CA LYS A 167 22.35 -10.09 2.06
C LYS A 167 21.20 -10.01 1.06
N LYS A 168 20.99 -11.09 0.29
CA LYS A 168 19.88 -11.27 -0.66
C LYS A 168 18.67 -11.86 0.09
N VAL A 169 17.98 -11.03 0.86
CA VAL A 169 16.80 -11.40 1.65
C VAL A 169 15.67 -10.41 1.45
N ILE A 170 14.44 -10.82 1.77
CA ILE A 170 13.23 -10.01 1.65
C ILE A 170 12.26 -10.38 2.77
N GLY A 171 11.47 -9.43 3.24
CA GLY A 171 10.35 -9.69 4.14
C GLY A 171 9.19 -10.36 3.39
N ILE A 172 8.47 -11.20 4.09
CA ILE A 172 7.39 -12.01 3.50
C ILE A 172 6.27 -11.15 2.89
N GLY A 173 6.00 -9.97 3.47
CA GLY A 173 5.01 -9.05 2.93
C GLY A 173 5.38 -8.52 1.55
N ASP A 174 6.63 -8.14 1.34
CA ASP A 174 7.14 -7.68 0.04
C ASP A 174 7.36 -8.85 -0.94
N ALA A 175 7.82 -10.01 -0.43
CA ALA A 175 7.94 -11.23 -1.22
C ALA A 175 6.62 -11.68 -1.85
N ALA A 176 5.49 -11.45 -1.14
CA ALA A 176 4.15 -11.73 -1.65
C ALA A 176 3.79 -10.89 -2.89
N GLY A 177 4.46 -9.76 -3.10
CA GLY A 177 4.36 -8.96 -4.33
C GLY A 177 5.30 -9.40 -5.45
N MET A 178 6.20 -10.35 -5.18
CA MET A 178 7.09 -10.93 -6.19
C MET A 178 6.53 -12.23 -6.76
N PHE A 179 6.03 -13.11 -5.89
CA PHE A 179 5.56 -14.45 -6.21
C PHE A 179 4.59 -14.95 -5.14
N PRO A 180 3.64 -15.87 -5.45
CA PRO A 180 2.72 -16.44 -4.46
C PRO A 180 3.44 -17.06 -3.26
N ILE A 181 2.94 -16.75 -2.06
CA ILE A 181 3.44 -17.25 -0.78
C ILE A 181 2.56 -18.39 -0.27
N ASP A 182 3.19 -19.43 0.23
CA ASP A 182 2.56 -20.46 1.05
C ASP A 182 2.59 -19.99 2.52
N SER A 183 1.42 -19.70 3.08
CA SER A 183 1.29 -19.19 4.44
C SER A 183 1.65 -20.20 5.54
N ASP A 184 1.69 -21.51 5.22
CA ASP A 184 2.08 -22.56 6.19
C ASP A 184 3.60 -22.67 6.30
N THR A 185 4.31 -22.52 5.17
CA THR A 185 5.78 -22.62 5.14
C THR A 185 6.46 -21.26 5.28
N HIS A 186 5.72 -20.15 5.14
CA HIS A 186 6.23 -18.79 5.13
C HIS A 186 7.32 -18.55 4.06
N ASP A 187 7.16 -19.19 2.90
CA ASP A 187 8.08 -19.06 1.76
C ASP A 187 7.28 -19.08 0.45
N TYR A 188 7.94 -18.88 -0.67
CA TYR A 188 7.32 -19.00 -1.99
C TYR A 188 6.68 -20.38 -2.16
N ASP A 189 5.47 -20.44 -2.72
CA ASP A 189 4.76 -21.71 -2.94
C ASP A 189 5.59 -22.67 -3.81
N ALA A 190 6.07 -23.76 -3.20
CA ALA A 190 6.98 -24.70 -3.84
C ALA A 190 6.36 -25.40 -5.06
N LYS A 191 5.03 -25.58 -5.09
CA LYS A 191 4.33 -26.20 -6.23
C LYS A 191 4.30 -25.23 -7.40
N MET A 192 4.05 -23.95 -7.14
CA MET A 192 4.03 -22.90 -8.17
C MET A 192 5.45 -22.62 -8.67
N VAL A 193 6.46 -22.59 -7.81
CA VAL A 193 7.88 -22.52 -8.20
C VAL A 193 8.23 -23.64 -9.18
N LYS A 194 7.87 -24.89 -8.85
CA LYS A 194 8.11 -26.03 -9.75
C LYS A 194 7.38 -25.89 -11.09
N LYS A 195 6.15 -25.39 -11.09
CA LYS A 195 5.39 -25.14 -12.33
C LYS A 195 6.08 -24.07 -13.18
N PHE A 196 6.56 -22.98 -12.56
CA PHE A 196 7.29 -21.92 -13.24
C PHE A 196 8.60 -22.43 -13.85
N ASP A 197 9.41 -23.14 -13.06
CA ASP A 197 10.67 -23.72 -13.54
C ASP A 197 10.45 -24.67 -14.74
N THR A 198 9.38 -25.48 -14.69
CA THR A 198 9.00 -26.36 -15.81
C THR A 198 8.54 -25.54 -17.03
N LEU A 199 7.80 -24.46 -16.85
CA LEU A 199 7.34 -23.56 -17.93
C LEU A 199 8.51 -22.95 -18.71
N ILE A 200 9.57 -22.57 -18.00
CA ILE A 200 10.74 -21.90 -18.59
C ILE A 200 11.85 -22.86 -19.05
N GLU A 201 11.77 -24.16 -18.77
CA GLU A 201 12.80 -25.17 -19.11
C GLU A 201 13.19 -25.14 -20.61
N LYS A 202 12.20 -24.89 -21.50
CA LYS A 202 12.41 -24.77 -22.96
C LYS A 202 13.37 -23.63 -23.39
N TYR A 203 13.66 -22.68 -22.51
CA TYR A 203 14.57 -21.56 -22.79
C TYR A 203 16.02 -21.85 -22.39
N ASN A 204 16.28 -22.96 -21.66
CA ASN A 204 17.61 -23.42 -21.25
C ASN A 204 18.45 -22.36 -20.51
N TYR A 205 17.82 -21.64 -19.55
CA TYR A 205 18.56 -20.77 -18.65
C TYR A 205 19.39 -21.59 -17.65
N ASN A 206 20.52 -21.02 -17.19
CA ASN A 206 21.43 -21.63 -16.20
C ASN A 206 20.98 -21.38 -14.74
N TRP A 207 19.80 -20.83 -14.54
CA TRP A 207 19.21 -20.53 -13.24
C TRP A 207 17.76 -21.07 -13.16
N LYS A 208 17.30 -21.26 -11.95
CA LYS A 208 15.90 -21.51 -11.58
C LYS A 208 15.39 -20.36 -10.74
N LEU A 209 14.07 -20.24 -10.55
CA LEU A 209 13.47 -19.13 -9.83
C LEU A 209 14.11 -18.90 -8.46
N ARG A 210 14.34 -19.97 -7.69
CA ARG A 210 14.93 -19.89 -6.34
C ARG A 210 16.40 -19.48 -6.31
N ASP A 211 17.10 -19.60 -7.40
CA ASP A 211 18.51 -19.18 -7.50
C ASP A 211 18.62 -17.66 -7.61
N ILE A 212 17.62 -17.01 -8.23
CA ILE A 212 17.62 -15.58 -8.53
C ILE A 212 16.68 -14.75 -7.66
N PHE A 213 15.76 -15.36 -6.92
CA PHE A 213 14.85 -14.66 -5.99
C PHE A 213 15.42 -14.63 -4.58
N PRO A 214 15.15 -13.54 -3.79
CA PRO A 214 15.64 -13.41 -2.42
C PRO A 214 15.09 -14.50 -1.50
N LYS A 215 15.84 -14.80 -0.42
CA LYS A 215 15.35 -15.64 0.67
C LYS A 215 14.28 -14.87 1.47
N VAL A 216 13.13 -15.49 1.68
CA VAL A 216 12.03 -14.93 2.46
C VAL A 216 12.33 -15.03 3.96
N LEU A 217 12.00 -13.96 4.70
CA LEU A 217 12.09 -13.87 6.15
C LEU A 217 10.78 -13.26 6.70
N VAL A 218 10.41 -13.59 7.94
CA VAL A 218 9.25 -13.01 8.61
C VAL A 218 9.64 -11.94 9.63
N ALA A 219 8.70 -11.08 9.97
CA ALA A 219 8.90 -10.05 10.99
C ALA A 219 9.45 -10.63 12.31
N GLY A 220 10.43 -9.95 12.89
CA GLY A 220 11.14 -10.39 14.10
C GLY A 220 12.34 -11.30 13.84
N GLU A 221 12.59 -11.77 12.62
CA GLU A 221 13.86 -12.38 12.25
C GLU A 221 14.92 -11.30 11.99
N GLN A 222 16.19 -11.66 12.18
CA GLN A 222 17.30 -10.78 11.84
C GLN A 222 17.75 -11.04 10.39
N ALA A 223 17.69 -10.02 9.56
CA ALA A 223 18.00 -10.10 8.13
C ALA A 223 19.47 -9.79 7.80
N GLY A 224 20.27 -9.49 8.79
CA GLY A 224 21.68 -9.12 8.67
C GLY A 224 22.06 -8.01 9.63
N VAL A 225 23.22 -7.43 9.40
CA VAL A 225 23.71 -6.27 10.14
C VAL A 225 24.23 -5.21 9.16
N LEU A 226 24.14 -3.96 9.52
CA LEU A 226 24.73 -2.86 8.77
C LEU A 226 26.24 -3.10 8.64
N THR A 227 26.74 -3.27 7.43
CA THR A 227 28.18 -3.43 7.16
C THR A 227 28.89 -2.07 7.20
N LYS A 228 30.21 -2.08 7.17
CA LYS A 228 30.99 -0.84 7.06
C LYS A 228 30.67 -0.11 5.75
N GLU A 229 30.67 -0.86 4.66
CA GLU A 229 30.32 -0.35 3.33
C GLU A 229 28.88 0.18 3.28
N GLY A 230 27.95 -0.50 3.98
CA GLY A 230 26.56 -0.06 4.11
C GLY A 230 26.42 1.23 4.93
N ALA A 231 27.20 1.38 6.00
CA ALA A 231 27.23 2.61 6.78
C ALA A 231 27.80 3.78 5.97
N GLU A 232 28.90 3.57 5.24
CA GLU A 232 29.49 4.55 4.33
C GLU A 232 28.56 4.89 3.15
N PHE A 233 27.78 3.91 2.69
CA PHE A 233 26.75 4.13 1.66
C PHE A 233 25.63 5.04 2.17
N LEU A 234 25.15 4.84 3.41
CA LEU A 234 24.03 5.59 3.98
C LEU A 234 24.46 6.96 4.48
N ASP A 235 25.62 7.02 5.16
CA ASP A 235 26.16 8.23 5.79
C ASP A 235 27.50 8.62 5.16
N SER A 236 27.46 9.53 4.20
CA SER A 236 28.66 10.04 3.52
C SER A 236 29.61 10.83 4.43
N ASP A 237 29.13 11.32 5.59
CA ASP A 237 29.96 12.03 6.57
C ASP A 237 30.80 11.05 7.42
N GLY A 238 30.42 9.76 7.43
CA GLY A 238 31.13 8.70 8.11
C GLY A 238 30.95 8.66 9.64
N ASP A 239 29.88 9.28 10.15
CA ASP A 239 29.57 9.25 11.58
C ASP A 239 28.90 7.94 12.01
N LEU A 240 28.11 7.32 11.12
CA LEU A 240 27.33 6.13 11.43
C LEU A 240 28.23 4.90 11.59
N GLU A 241 28.16 4.28 12.74
CA GLU A 241 28.92 3.05 13.04
C GLU A 241 28.19 1.82 12.45
N ALA A 242 28.97 0.88 11.91
CA ALA A 242 28.48 -0.42 11.46
C ALA A 242 28.05 -1.31 12.64
N GLY A 243 27.29 -2.37 12.36
CA GLY A 243 26.92 -3.39 13.34
C GLY A 243 25.48 -3.34 13.83
N SER A 244 24.70 -2.31 13.47
CA SER A 244 23.27 -2.26 13.78
C SER A 244 22.53 -3.46 13.12
N PRO A 245 21.75 -4.27 13.87
CA PRO A 245 20.93 -5.32 13.29
C PRO A 245 19.86 -4.73 12.38
N MET A 246 19.56 -5.45 11.30
CA MET A 246 18.53 -5.06 10.34
C MET A 246 17.39 -6.07 10.31
N CYS A 247 16.15 -5.57 10.36
CA CYS A 247 14.97 -6.40 10.15
C CYS A 247 14.77 -6.73 8.66
N PRO A 248 13.94 -7.72 8.31
CA PRO A 248 13.59 -8.00 6.93
C PRO A 248 13.06 -6.74 6.22
N PRO A 249 13.55 -6.42 5.01
CA PRO A 249 13.03 -5.29 4.25
C PRO A 249 11.62 -5.60 3.76
N GLU A 250 10.71 -4.64 3.87
CA GLU A 250 9.28 -4.84 3.61
C GLU A 250 8.74 -3.90 2.53
N GLY A 251 7.59 -4.25 1.98
CA GLY A 251 6.80 -3.38 1.12
C GLY A 251 5.95 -2.38 1.90
N ASP A 252 5.57 -1.30 1.24
CA ASP A 252 4.74 -0.23 1.80
C ASP A 252 3.37 -0.72 2.32
N ALA A 253 2.78 -1.75 1.71
CA ALA A 253 1.55 -2.37 2.21
C ALA A 253 1.73 -2.99 3.61
N GLY A 254 2.74 -3.83 3.81
CA GLY A 254 3.02 -4.49 5.09
C GLY A 254 3.39 -3.49 6.19
N THR A 255 4.18 -2.47 5.85
CA THR A 255 4.55 -1.43 6.81
C THR A 255 3.40 -0.48 7.11
N GLY A 256 2.53 -0.18 6.12
CA GLY A 256 1.29 0.55 6.33
C GLY A 256 0.32 -0.18 7.26
N MET A 257 0.19 -1.51 7.12
CA MET A 257 -0.59 -2.35 8.04
C MET A 257 -0.01 -2.33 9.45
N THR A 258 1.32 -2.36 9.59
CA THR A 258 2.01 -2.25 10.89
C THR A 258 1.75 -0.89 11.52
N ALA A 259 1.88 0.18 10.75
CA ALA A 259 1.64 1.56 11.20
C ALA A 259 0.18 1.85 11.58
N THR A 260 -0.75 1.00 11.18
CA THR A 260 -2.18 1.14 11.50
C THR A 260 -2.70 0.06 12.45
N ASN A 261 -1.83 -0.77 13.03
CA ASN A 261 -2.22 -1.90 13.90
C ASN A 261 -3.28 -2.82 13.25
N SER A 262 -3.09 -3.12 11.96
CA SER A 262 -4.02 -3.94 11.17
C SER A 262 -3.36 -5.21 10.60
N VAL A 263 -2.49 -5.85 11.40
CA VAL A 263 -1.75 -7.06 11.01
C VAL A 263 -2.36 -8.36 11.53
N ALA A 264 -3.32 -8.28 12.45
CA ALA A 264 -4.00 -9.44 13.03
C ALA A 264 -5.11 -9.96 12.10
N PRO A 265 -5.38 -11.28 12.05
CA PRO A 265 -6.55 -11.81 11.36
C PRO A 265 -7.86 -11.11 11.78
N ARG A 266 -8.79 -10.93 10.84
CA ARG A 266 -10.06 -10.21 10.97
C ARG A 266 -9.94 -8.71 11.16
N THR A 267 -8.73 -8.15 11.04
CA THR A 267 -8.54 -6.71 10.97
C THR A 267 -8.18 -6.30 9.56
N GLY A 268 -8.26 -5.01 9.28
CA GLY A 268 -7.82 -4.47 8.00
C GLY A 268 -7.58 -2.98 8.08
N ASN A 269 -7.11 -2.42 6.99
CA ASN A 269 -7.05 -0.98 6.81
C ASN A 269 -7.68 -0.56 5.48
N VAL A 270 -8.15 0.67 5.44
CA VAL A 270 -8.62 1.33 4.22
C VAL A 270 -7.90 2.66 4.09
N SER A 271 -7.13 2.79 3.02
CA SER A 271 -6.57 4.06 2.59
C SER A 271 -7.47 4.68 1.54
N ALA A 272 -8.03 5.85 1.83
CA ALA A 272 -8.93 6.55 0.92
C ALA A 272 -8.42 7.96 0.60
N GLY A 273 -7.97 8.12 -0.64
CA GLY A 273 -7.45 9.33 -1.24
C GLY A 273 -7.86 9.41 -2.71
N THR A 274 -6.95 9.80 -3.60
CA THR A 274 -7.15 9.79 -5.06
C THR A 274 -7.63 8.42 -5.55
N SER A 275 -6.99 7.36 -5.08
CA SER A 275 -7.47 5.97 -5.15
C SER A 275 -7.91 5.50 -3.77
N THR A 276 -8.65 4.39 -3.72
CA THR A 276 -9.08 3.77 -2.47
C THR A 276 -8.66 2.30 -2.49
N PHE A 277 -7.95 1.85 -1.48
CA PHE A 277 -7.64 0.43 -1.33
C PHE A 277 -7.95 -0.05 0.09
N ALA A 278 -8.42 -1.29 0.16
CA ALA A 278 -8.70 -1.99 1.39
C ALA A 278 -7.81 -3.24 1.49
N MET A 279 -7.22 -3.44 2.63
CA MET A 279 -6.44 -4.64 2.95
C MET A 279 -7.08 -5.35 4.12
N ILE A 280 -7.48 -6.60 3.94
CA ILE A 280 -8.14 -7.41 4.98
C ILE A 280 -7.29 -8.64 5.28
N VAL A 281 -6.90 -8.80 6.54
CA VAL A 281 -6.13 -9.95 7.01
C VAL A 281 -7.05 -11.14 7.19
N LEU A 282 -6.75 -12.21 6.48
CA LEU A 282 -7.55 -13.42 6.42
C LEU A 282 -7.07 -14.47 7.42
N GLU A 283 -7.97 -15.35 7.84
CA GLU A 283 -7.64 -16.55 8.63
C GLU A 283 -7.13 -17.70 7.73
N LYS A 284 -7.44 -17.67 6.45
CA LYS A 284 -7.06 -18.68 5.45
C LYS A 284 -7.06 -18.08 4.05
N GLN A 285 -6.43 -18.75 3.10
CA GLN A 285 -6.47 -18.39 1.68
C GLN A 285 -7.90 -18.40 1.12
N LEU A 286 -8.15 -17.62 0.05
CA LEU A 286 -9.42 -17.62 -0.66
C LEU A 286 -9.68 -18.98 -1.32
N SER A 287 -10.97 -19.33 -1.49
CA SER A 287 -11.39 -20.63 -2.00
C SER A 287 -11.19 -20.79 -3.51
N LYS A 288 -11.15 -19.68 -4.24
CA LYS A 288 -10.99 -19.62 -5.71
C LYS A 288 -10.22 -18.38 -6.14
N VAL A 289 -9.90 -18.28 -7.41
CA VAL A 289 -9.25 -17.11 -8.01
C VAL A 289 -10.28 -16.00 -8.25
N TYR A 290 -9.95 -14.80 -7.77
CA TYR A 290 -10.66 -13.57 -8.09
C TYR A 290 -9.68 -12.60 -8.73
N ARG A 291 -10.01 -12.10 -9.91
CA ARG A 291 -9.17 -11.12 -10.63
C ARG A 291 -9.22 -9.73 -10.00
N GLU A 292 -10.26 -9.47 -9.23
CA GLU A 292 -10.52 -8.22 -8.50
C GLU A 292 -9.74 -8.11 -7.19
N ILE A 293 -9.17 -9.23 -6.71
CA ILE A 293 -8.49 -9.31 -5.41
C ILE A 293 -7.04 -9.72 -5.63
N ASP A 294 -6.13 -8.92 -5.10
CA ASP A 294 -4.72 -9.27 -5.02
C ASP A 294 -4.43 -9.91 -3.66
N MET A 295 -3.82 -11.09 -3.69
CA MET A 295 -3.44 -11.80 -2.48
C MET A 295 -1.98 -11.50 -2.12
N VAL A 296 -1.78 -10.85 -0.99
CA VAL A 296 -0.47 -10.58 -0.40
C VAL A 296 -0.41 -11.18 1.00
N THR A 297 0.60 -10.84 1.80
CA THR A 297 0.70 -11.27 3.20
C THR A 297 1.01 -10.10 4.13
N THR A 298 0.69 -10.29 5.42
CA THR A 298 1.22 -9.44 6.48
C THR A 298 2.72 -9.70 6.67
N PRO A 299 3.48 -8.84 7.37
CA PRO A 299 4.87 -9.09 7.71
C PRO A 299 5.13 -10.36 8.53
N THR A 300 4.08 -10.95 9.12
CA THR A 300 4.14 -12.23 9.85
C THR A 300 3.66 -13.43 9.03
N GLY A 301 3.21 -13.21 7.77
CA GLY A 301 2.84 -14.27 6.84
C GLY A 301 1.36 -14.65 6.82
N PHE A 302 0.47 -13.95 7.55
CA PHE A 302 -0.96 -14.16 7.36
C PHE A 302 -1.40 -13.72 5.96
N PRO A 303 -2.27 -14.49 5.29
CA PRO A 303 -2.80 -14.08 4.00
C PRO A 303 -3.60 -12.78 4.15
N CYS A 304 -3.43 -11.89 3.20
CA CYS A 304 -4.10 -10.60 3.17
C CYS A 304 -4.70 -10.37 1.79
N ALA A 305 -6.00 -10.09 1.75
CA ALA A 305 -6.71 -9.75 0.52
C ALA A 305 -6.70 -8.24 0.33
N MET A 306 -6.23 -7.77 -0.83
CA MET A 306 -6.24 -6.36 -1.21
C MET A 306 -7.25 -6.13 -2.33
N SER A 307 -8.20 -5.25 -2.07
CA SER A 307 -9.11 -4.68 -3.06
C SER A 307 -8.66 -3.25 -3.38
N HIS A 308 -8.34 -2.96 -4.64
CA HIS A 308 -7.81 -1.66 -5.06
C HIS A 308 -8.70 -1.02 -6.11
N ALA A 309 -9.33 0.10 -5.75
CA ALA A 309 -10.09 0.95 -6.64
C ALA A 309 -9.23 2.14 -7.10
N ASN A 310 -9.12 2.33 -8.41
CA ASN A 310 -8.35 3.44 -8.99
C ASN A 310 -9.00 4.80 -8.73
N ASN A 311 -10.33 4.83 -8.62
CA ASN A 311 -11.14 6.02 -8.54
C ASN A 311 -11.71 6.19 -7.12
N GLY A 312 -11.06 7.04 -6.32
CA GLY A 312 -11.49 7.38 -4.97
C GLY A 312 -12.12 8.78 -4.90
N THR A 313 -11.42 9.71 -4.27
CA THR A 313 -11.96 11.04 -3.90
C THR A 313 -11.71 12.15 -4.93
N SER A 314 -11.15 11.86 -6.10
CA SER A 314 -10.75 12.89 -7.08
C SER A 314 -11.94 13.77 -7.53
N ASP A 315 -13.10 13.17 -7.76
CA ASP A 315 -14.31 13.90 -8.20
C ASP A 315 -14.86 14.83 -7.11
N LEU A 316 -14.70 14.46 -5.84
CA LEU A 316 -15.07 15.34 -4.73
C LEU A 316 -14.32 16.68 -4.75
N ASN A 317 -13.04 16.69 -5.18
CA ASN A 317 -12.28 17.93 -5.32
C ASN A 317 -12.88 18.85 -6.38
N ALA A 318 -13.34 18.31 -7.51
CA ALA A 318 -13.98 19.08 -8.57
C ALA A 318 -15.30 19.69 -8.09
N TRP A 319 -16.13 18.93 -7.41
CA TRP A 319 -17.40 19.42 -6.87
C TRP A 319 -17.20 20.48 -5.78
N VAL A 320 -16.28 20.27 -4.85
CA VAL A 320 -15.96 21.28 -3.83
C VAL A 320 -15.37 22.54 -4.48
N GLY A 321 -14.57 22.40 -5.54
CA GLY A 321 -14.08 23.50 -6.36
C GLY A 321 -15.22 24.32 -6.98
N LEU A 322 -16.24 23.66 -7.54
CA LEU A 322 -17.44 24.32 -8.08
C LEU A 322 -18.20 25.09 -6.99
N PHE A 323 -18.37 24.51 -5.79
CA PHE A 323 -18.98 25.22 -4.67
C PHE A 323 -18.13 26.39 -4.17
N ALA A 324 -16.80 26.31 -4.25
CA ALA A 324 -15.91 27.42 -3.95
C ALA A 324 -16.09 28.59 -4.94
N GLU A 325 -16.24 28.28 -6.24
CA GLU A 325 -16.55 29.29 -7.26
C GLU A 325 -17.91 29.97 -7.00
N PHE A 326 -18.93 29.16 -6.69
CA PHE A 326 -20.27 29.70 -6.34
C PHE A 326 -20.20 30.57 -5.08
N SER A 327 -19.49 30.15 -4.03
CA SER A 327 -19.32 30.95 -2.81
C SER A 327 -18.71 32.33 -3.11
N ARG A 328 -17.64 32.36 -3.91
CA ARG A 328 -16.99 33.60 -4.35
C ARG A 328 -17.91 34.50 -5.19
N LEU A 329 -18.67 33.87 -6.11
CA LEU A 329 -19.66 34.62 -6.92
C LEU A 329 -20.73 35.30 -6.05
N MET A 330 -21.11 34.67 -4.93
CA MET A 330 -22.05 35.21 -3.95
C MET A 330 -21.41 36.20 -2.97
N GLY A 331 -20.11 36.49 -3.10
CA GLY A 331 -19.39 37.45 -2.25
C GLY A 331 -18.90 36.85 -0.91
N TYR A 332 -18.86 35.53 -0.77
CA TYR A 332 -18.35 34.88 0.43
C TYR A 332 -16.94 34.34 0.17
N GLU A 333 -15.98 34.72 1.01
CA GLU A 333 -14.66 34.11 1.03
C GLU A 333 -14.64 32.95 2.05
N THR A 334 -14.53 31.73 1.54
CA THR A 334 -14.48 30.50 2.36
C THR A 334 -13.27 29.69 1.93
N SER A 335 -12.47 29.24 2.87
CA SER A 335 -11.34 28.36 2.55
C SER A 335 -11.84 27.00 2.02
N THR A 336 -11.04 26.37 1.15
CA THR A 336 -11.36 25.05 0.61
C THR A 336 -11.54 24.01 1.74
N GLY A 337 -10.71 24.06 2.79
CA GLY A 337 -10.82 23.18 3.94
C GLY A 337 -12.14 23.35 4.70
N GLU A 338 -12.59 24.58 4.89
CA GLU A 338 -13.89 24.85 5.54
C GLU A 338 -15.06 24.37 4.68
N LEU A 339 -14.97 24.51 3.36
CA LEU A 339 -16.00 23.97 2.46
C LEU A 339 -16.07 22.45 2.52
N PHE A 340 -14.94 21.75 2.49
CA PHE A 340 -14.91 20.30 2.70
C PHE A 340 -15.60 19.93 4.00
N GLN A 341 -15.22 20.56 5.10
CA GLN A 341 -15.81 20.26 6.41
C GLN A 341 -17.32 20.49 6.43
N LYS A 342 -17.80 21.63 5.93
CA LYS A 342 -19.23 21.95 5.92
C LYS A 342 -20.03 21.03 5.00
N LEU A 343 -19.56 20.79 3.79
CA LEU A 343 -20.25 19.96 2.80
C LEU A 343 -20.29 18.48 3.24
N TYR A 344 -19.18 17.96 3.75
CA TYR A 344 -19.10 16.59 4.25
C TYR A 344 -20.00 16.41 5.49
N THR A 345 -19.92 17.30 6.46
CA THR A 345 -20.80 17.25 7.64
C THR A 345 -22.28 17.36 7.27
N ASN A 346 -22.63 18.24 6.31
CA ASN A 346 -24.01 18.37 5.83
C ASN A 346 -24.51 17.08 5.16
N SER A 347 -23.65 16.28 4.55
CA SER A 347 -24.04 15.01 3.91
C SER A 347 -24.65 14.01 4.89
N LEU A 348 -24.33 14.11 6.19
CA LEU A 348 -24.92 13.28 7.24
C LEU A 348 -26.45 13.48 7.41
N ASN A 349 -26.98 14.63 6.94
CA ASN A 349 -28.41 14.92 6.91
C ASN A 349 -29.12 14.32 5.68
N GLY A 350 -28.36 13.69 4.77
CA GLY A 350 -28.92 13.05 3.59
C GLY A 350 -29.60 11.72 3.92
N ASP A 351 -30.51 11.32 3.05
CA ASP A 351 -31.20 10.04 3.15
C ASP A 351 -30.21 8.87 3.13
N ALA A 352 -30.56 7.77 3.78
CA ALA A 352 -29.65 6.63 3.93
C ALA A 352 -29.18 6.04 2.59
N ASP A 353 -30.07 6.06 1.57
CA ASP A 353 -29.86 5.62 0.19
C ASP A 353 -29.42 6.74 -0.78
N CYS A 354 -28.97 7.87 -0.27
CA CYS A 354 -28.67 9.10 -1.05
C CYS A 354 -29.89 9.70 -1.76
N GLY A 355 -31.12 9.39 -1.32
CA GLY A 355 -32.36 9.87 -1.92
C GLY A 355 -32.59 9.37 -3.36
N GLY A 356 -32.09 8.21 -3.71
CA GLY A 356 -32.20 7.64 -5.05
C GLY A 356 -31.31 8.35 -6.10
N LEU A 357 -30.28 9.07 -5.69
CA LEU A 357 -29.26 9.64 -6.57
C LEU A 357 -28.21 8.57 -6.90
N LEU A 358 -27.55 8.69 -8.07
CA LEU A 358 -26.47 7.84 -8.51
C LEU A 358 -25.33 8.67 -9.11
N ALA A 359 -24.10 8.30 -8.84
CA ALA A 359 -22.93 8.97 -9.41
C ALA A 359 -21.80 7.99 -9.68
N TYR A 360 -20.96 8.30 -10.65
CA TYR A 360 -19.71 7.63 -10.96
C TYR A 360 -18.60 8.66 -11.06
N GLY A 361 -17.59 8.51 -10.22
CA GLY A 361 -16.42 9.40 -10.15
C GLY A 361 -15.22 8.85 -10.91
N TYR A 362 -15.43 8.19 -12.05
CA TYR A 362 -14.39 7.46 -12.77
C TYR A 362 -13.61 8.39 -13.70
N TYR A 363 -12.43 8.83 -13.25
CA TYR A 363 -11.44 9.55 -14.06
C TYR A 363 -10.59 8.62 -14.92
N SER A 364 -10.52 7.34 -14.57
CA SER A 364 -9.72 6.31 -15.27
C SER A 364 -10.48 4.99 -15.28
N GLY A 365 -9.91 4.00 -15.94
CA GLY A 365 -10.42 2.63 -15.85
C GLY A 365 -10.44 2.10 -14.41
N GLU A 366 -11.35 1.17 -14.15
CA GLU A 366 -11.56 0.57 -12.83
C GLU A 366 -11.55 -0.96 -12.93
N ASN A 367 -10.52 -1.58 -12.41
CA ASN A 367 -10.32 -3.02 -12.52
C ASN A 367 -11.42 -3.83 -11.84
N ILE A 368 -11.89 -3.38 -10.66
CA ILE A 368 -12.93 -4.09 -9.91
C ILE A 368 -14.25 -4.17 -10.70
N THR A 369 -14.55 -3.13 -11.47
CA THR A 369 -15.78 -3.07 -12.27
C THR A 369 -15.58 -3.47 -13.73
N MET A 370 -14.36 -3.89 -14.10
CA MET A 370 -13.97 -4.30 -15.46
C MET A 370 -14.27 -3.22 -16.51
N ILE A 371 -14.01 -1.95 -16.14
CA ILE A 371 -14.19 -0.78 -16.99
C ILE A 371 -12.80 -0.23 -17.35
N ASN A 372 -12.50 -0.11 -18.65
CA ASN A 372 -11.17 0.25 -19.14
C ASN A 372 -10.91 1.76 -19.16
N GLU A 373 -11.95 2.55 -19.26
CA GLU A 373 -11.91 4.02 -19.23
C GLU A 373 -12.98 4.54 -18.28
N GLY A 374 -12.87 5.80 -17.82
CA GLY A 374 -13.89 6.42 -16.99
C GLY A 374 -14.67 7.51 -17.73
N ARG A 375 -15.90 7.71 -17.32
CA ARG A 375 -16.71 8.90 -17.59
C ARG A 375 -17.35 9.34 -16.28
N LEU A 376 -17.27 10.62 -16.00
CA LEU A 376 -17.84 11.19 -14.78
C LEU A 376 -19.35 11.38 -15.00
N ALA A 377 -20.17 10.76 -14.19
CA ALA A 377 -21.62 10.80 -14.37
C ALA A 377 -22.35 11.11 -13.06
N PHE A 378 -23.39 11.93 -13.16
CA PHE A 378 -24.36 12.17 -12.11
C PHE A 378 -25.76 11.99 -12.65
N LEU A 379 -26.53 11.11 -12.02
CA LEU A 379 -27.83 10.64 -12.52
C LEU A 379 -28.90 10.77 -11.44
N ARG A 380 -30.12 11.11 -11.88
CA ARG A 380 -31.29 11.16 -11.03
C ARG A 380 -32.55 10.84 -11.82
N THR A 381 -33.54 10.29 -11.16
CA THR A 381 -34.90 10.12 -11.70
C THR A 381 -35.82 11.26 -11.24
N PRO A 382 -37.02 11.39 -11.81
CA PRO A 382 -38.00 12.37 -11.32
C PRO A 382 -38.37 12.20 -9.85
N GLU A 383 -38.26 10.97 -9.31
CA GLU A 383 -38.59 10.62 -7.93
C GLU A 383 -37.45 10.85 -6.95
N SER A 384 -36.22 11.10 -7.46
CA SER A 384 -35.03 11.30 -6.62
C SER A 384 -35.17 12.56 -5.76
N ARG A 385 -34.79 12.47 -4.52
CA ARG A 385 -34.74 13.62 -3.58
C ARG A 385 -33.44 14.39 -3.75
N PHE A 386 -33.45 15.34 -4.67
CA PHE A 386 -32.28 16.15 -5.00
C PHE A 386 -32.15 17.37 -4.08
N ASN A 387 -31.22 17.29 -3.15
CA ASN A 387 -30.80 18.38 -2.26
C ASN A 387 -29.29 18.27 -2.01
N LEU A 388 -28.70 19.30 -1.39
CA LEU A 388 -27.25 19.36 -1.19
C LEU A 388 -26.70 18.23 -0.31
N ALA A 389 -27.46 17.78 0.70
CA ALA A 389 -27.05 16.70 1.58
C ALA A 389 -26.95 15.36 0.82
N ASN A 390 -27.99 15.01 0.06
CA ASN A 390 -28.03 13.81 -0.77
C ASN A 390 -27.00 13.87 -1.89
N PHE A 391 -26.81 15.05 -2.50
CA PHE A 391 -25.80 15.25 -3.53
C PHE A 391 -24.38 14.96 -3.01
N MET A 392 -24.02 15.53 -1.88
CA MET A 392 -22.70 15.27 -1.30
C MET A 392 -22.55 13.82 -0.81
N LYS A 393 -23.62 13.25 -0.25
CA LYS A 393 -23.61 11.87 0.23
C LYS A 393 -23.39 10.87 -0.90
N VAL A 394 -24.04 11.04 -2.07
CA VAL A 394 -23.87 10.13 -3.20
C VAL A 394 -22.43 10.14 -3.73
N HIS A 395 -21.76 11.29 -3.77
CA HIS A 395 -20.37 11.37 -4.21
C HIS A 395 -19.41 10.76 -3.18
N LEU A 396 -19.70 10.89 -1.88
CA LEU A 396 -18.95 10.21 -0.81
C LEU A 396 -19.15 8.69 -0.85
N TYR A 397 -20.37 8.21 -1.09
CA TYR A 397 -20.66 6.78 -1.26
C TYR A 397 -19.97 6.22 -2.51
N THR A 398 -20.04 6.94 -3.64
CA THR A 398 -19.40 6.55 -4.90
C THR A 398 -17.88 6.37 -4.76
N SER A 399 -17.21 7.21 -3.95
CA SER A 399 -15.77 7.06 -3.73
C SER A 399 -15.39 5.76 -2.98
N LEU A 400 -16.37 5.08 -2.37
CA LEU A 400 -16.22 3.76 -1.76
C LEU A 400 -16.84 2.63 -2.60
N GLY A 401 -17.62 2.95 -3.66
CA GLY A 401 -18.45 2.00 -4.38
C GLY A 401 -17.65 0.85 -5.00
N ALA A 402 -16.58 1.14 -5.71
CA ALA A 402 -15.76 0.10 -6.36
C ALA A 402 -15.04 -0.78 -5.31
N VAL A 403 -14.41 -0.17 -4.29
CA VAL A 403 -13.74 -0.97 -3.23
C VAL A 403 -14.73 -1.81 -2.43
N LYS A 404 -15.97 -1.32 -2.23
CA LYS A 404 -17.05 -2.12 -1.60
C LYS A 404 -17.38 -3.36 -2.41
N MET A 405 -17.41 -3.27 -3.76
CA MET A 405 -17.63 -4.47 -4.59
C MET A 405 -16.55 -5.53 -4.36
N GLY A 406 -15.29 -5.13 -4.23
CA GLY A 406 -14.21 -6.05 -3.87
C GLY A 406 -14.35 -6.61 -2.45
N LEU A 407 -14.77 -5.78 -1.49
CA LEU A 407 -15.04 -6.23 -0.12
C LEU A 407 -16.25 -7.17 -0.03
N ASP A 408 -17.27 -7.00 -0.88
CA ASP A 408 -18.41 -7.93 -0.98
C ASP A 408 -17.94 -9.34 -1.35
N ILE A 409 -16.97 -9.48 -2.26
CA ILE A 409 -16.36 -10.78 -2.59
C ILE A 409 -15.83 -11.46 -1.32
N LEU A 410 -15.13 -10.72 -0.47
CA LEU A 410 -14.57 -11.27 0.77
C LEU A 410 -15.67 -11.62 1.77
N MET A 411 -16.60 -10.72 2.01
CA MET A 411 -17.59 -10.86 3.09
C MET A 411 -18.78 -11.74 2.67
N GLU A 412 -19.24 -11.64 1.43
CA GLU A 412 -20.43 -12.36 0.95
C GLU A 412 -20.09 -13.70 0.32
N ASP A 413 -19.07 -13.79 -0.56
CA ASP A 413 -18.70 -15.04 -1.23
C ASP A 413 -17.82 -15.92 -0.33
N GLU A 414 -16.73 -15.35 0.20
CA GLU A 414 -15.72 -16.06 1.00
C GLU A 414 -16.07 -16.13 2.50
N LYS A 415 -17.11 -15.41 2.96
CA LYS A 415 -17.57 -15.36 4.35
C LYS A 415 -16.48 -14.93 5.33
N VAL A 416 -15.59 -14.05 4.88
CA VAL A 416 -14.55 -13.45 5.71
C VAL A 416 -15.21 -12.59 6.80
N LYS A 417 -14.77 -12.79 8.04
CA LYS A 417 -15.21 -11.95 9.17
C LYS A 417 -14.24 -10.80 9.33
N VAL A 418 -14.76 -9.60 9.40
CA VAL A 418 -14.00 -8.38 9.68
C VAL A 418 -14.52 -7.80 10.99
N GLU A 419 -13.63 -7.59 11.94
CA GLU A 419 -13.97 -7.08 13.28
C GLU A 419 -13.64 -5.59 13.41
N ARG A 420 -12.51 -5.17 12.81
CA ARG A 420 -12.03 -3.78 12.91
C ARG A 420 -11.33 -3.36 11.62
N ILE A 421 -11.63 -2.16 11.16
CA ILE A 421 -10.93 -1.51 10.05
C ILE A 421 -10.29 -0.21 10.53
N MET A 422 -9.04 0.00 10.13
CA MET A 422 -8.33 1.26 10.35
C MET A 422 -8.46 2.13 9.11
N GLY A 423 -9.08 3.31 9.25
CA GLY A 423 -9.24 4.29 8.17
C GLY A 423 -8.12 5.33 8.18
N HIS A 424 -7.56 5.63 7.01
CA HIS A 424 -6.60 6.73 6.86
C HIS A 424 -6.69 7.37 5.47
N GLY A 425 -6.08 8.55 5.30
CA GLY A 425 -6.12 9.30 4.05
C GLY A 425 -7.08 10.48 4.06
N GLY A 426 -7.14 11.20 2.92
CA GLY A 426 -7.87 12.46 2.80
C GLY A 426 -9.37 12.37 3.07
N PHE A 427 -9.97 11.24 2.76
CA PHE A 427 -11.40 10.96 2.98
C PHE A 427 -11.81 11.05 4.45
N PHE A 428 -10.90 10.77 5.37
CA PHE A 428 -11.15 10.74 6.81
C PHE A 428 -10.82 12.05 7.52
N LYS A 429 -10.36 13.10 6.82
CA LYS A 429 -9.99 14.38 7.42
C LYS A 429 -11.17 15.14 8.05
N THR A 430 -12.39 14.95 7.53
CA THR A 430 -13.58 15.47 8.18
C THR A 430 -14.02 14.45 9.23
N GLU A 431 -13.83 14.83 10.50
CA GLU A 431 -14.11 13.95 11.64
C GLU A 431 -15.51 13.32 11.58
N GLY A 432 -15.58 12.03 11.77
CA GLY A 432 -16.81 11.24 11.88
C GLY A 432 -17.51 10.94 10.55
N VAL A 433 -17.28 11.68 9.47
CA VAL A 433 -18.06 11.52 8.22
C VAL A 433 -17.58 10.33 7.39
N GLY A 434 -16.35 10.38 6.87
CA GLY A 434 -15.80 9.27 6.08
C GLY A 434 -15.77 7.97 6.86
N GLN A 435 -15.48 8.06 8.15
CA GLN A 435 -15.44 6.93 9.06
C GLN A 435 -16.83 6.27 9.21
N ARG A 436 -17.89 7.06 9.40
CA ARG A 436 -19.28 6.56 9.47
C ARG A 436 -19.70 5.89 8.17
N TYR A 437 -19.37 6.49 7.02
CA TYR A 437 -19.72 5.93 5.72
C TYR A 437 -18.97 4.64 5.41
N LEU A 438 -17.70 4.56 5.77
CA LEU A 438 -16.97 3.31 5.63
C LEU A 438 -17.53 2.22 6.59
N ALA A 439 -17.85 2.57 7.83
CA ALA A 439 -18.47 1.62 8.77
C ALA A 439 -19.81 1.09 8.23
N GLY A 440 -20.65 1.96 7.64
CA GLY A 440 -21.87 1.57 6.95
C GLY A 440 -21.61 0.67 5.73
N ALA A 441 -20.59 0.99 4.93
CA ALA A 441 -20.23 0.19 3.75
C ALA A 441 -19.77 -1.23 4.11
N VAL A 442 -18.99 -1.38 5.18
CA VAL A 442 -18.36 -2.67 5.54
C VAL A 442 -19.10 -3.44 6.65
N GLY A 443 -20.02 -2.81 7.34
CA GLY A 443 -20.74 -3.44 8.47
C GLY A 443 -19.83 -3.82 9.65
N ALA A 444 -18.69 -3.14 9.81
CA ALA A 444 -17.71 -3.37 10.86
C ALA A 444 -17.26 -2.03 11.49
N SER A 445 -16.68 -2.09 12.70
CA SER A 445 -16.15 -0.90 13.35
C SER A 445 -14.99 -0.28 12.57
N VAL A 446 -14.96 1.04 12.47
CA VAL A 446 -13.89 1.79 11.80
C VAL A 446 -13.22 2.71 12.82
N THR A 447 -11.90 2.60 12.92
CA THR A 447 -11.05 3.43 13.77
C THR A 447 -10.19 4.34 12.91
N VAL A 448 -10.10 5.61 13.27
CA VAL A 448 -9.14 6.56 12.70
C VAL A 448 -8.23 7.04 13.82
N MET A 449 -6.92 6.89 13.63
CA MET A 449 -5.90 7.26 14.62
C MET A 449 -5.41 8.68 14.39
N ASP A 450 -5.09 9.38 15.50
CA ASP A 450 -4.54 10.74 15.45
C ASP A 450 -3.10 10.80 14.90
N THR A 451 -2.40 9.66 14.89
CA THR A 451 -0.94 9.56 14.57
C THR A 451 -0.62 9.05 13.16
N ALA A 452 -1.59 8.96 12.27
CA ALA A 452 -1.41 8.38 10.91
C ALA A 452 -0.45 9.17 9.97
N SER A 453 0.34 10.14 10.48
CA SER A 453 1.14 11.05 9.65
C SER A 453 2.47 10.49 9.14
N GLU A 454 3.06 9.48 9.80
CA GLU A 454 4.42 9.02 9.48
C GLU A 454 4.48 7.78 8.56
N GLY A 455 3.35 7.11 8.37
CA GLY A 455 3.15 6.07 7.34
C GLY A 455 4.09 4.87 7.45
N GLY A 456 4.50 4.34 6.31
CA GLY A 456 5.31 3.12 6.23
C GLY A 456 6.71 3.26 6.79
N ALA A 457 7.31 4.46 6.80
CA ALA A 457 8.61 4.68 7.45
C ALA A 457 8.55 4.43 8.97
N TRP A 458 7.46 4.86 9.62
CA TRP A 458 7.21 4.52 11.02
C TRP A 458 6.91 3.03 11.19
N GLY A 459 6.12 2.45 10.29
CA GLY A 459 5.79 1.02 10.31
C GLY A 459 7.04 0.13 10.23
N ILE A 460 7.99 0.43 9.34
CA ILE A 460 9.23 -0.34 9.25
C ILE A 460 10.16 -0.07 10.45
N ALA A 461 10.14 1.14 11.04
CA ALA A 461 10.84 1.41 12.29
C ALA A 461 10.26 0.58 13.45
N LEU A 462 8.92 0.41 13.50
CA LEU A 462 8.25 -0.48 14.47
C LEU A 462 8.67 -1.95 14.29
N LEU A 463 8.77 -2.44 13.05
CA LEU A 463 9.24 -3.81 12.76
C LEU A 463 10.71 -3.98 13.18
N ALA A 464 11.55 -2.98 12.97
CA ALA A 464 12.92 -2.99 13.45
C ALA A 464 13.00 -2.98 15.00
N GLY A 465 12.17 -2.16 15.66
CA GLY A 465 12.00 -2.13 17.10
C GLY A 465 11.52 -3.46 17.66
N TYR A 466 10.47 -4.04 17.04
CA TYR A 466 9.95 -5.36 17.40
C TYR A 466 11.03 -6.44 17.37
N MET A 467 11.86 -6.47 16.33
CA MET A 467 12.94 -7.45 16.21
C MET A 467 13.88 -7.47 17.43
N ILE A 468 14.20 -6.30 18.01
CA ILE A 468 15.17 -6.20 19.10
C ILE A 468 14.56 -6.10 20.50
N ASP A 469 13.28 -5.74 20.63
CA ASP A 469 12.61 -5.46 21.92
C ASP A 469 11.57 -6.50 22.31
N ARG A 470 11.14 -7.36 21.37
CA ARG A 470 10.14 -8.39 21.66
C ARG A 470 10.62 -9.41 22.69
N GLN A 471 9.71 -9.87 23.52
CA GLN A 471 9.95 -11.00 24.41
C GLN A 471 9.98 -12.31 23.62
N LYS A 472 10.60 -13.33 24.18
CA LYS A 472 10.62 -14.64 23.55
C LYS A 472 9.20 -15.20 23.36
N GLY A 473 8.81 -15.39 22.09
CA GLY A 473 7.48 -15.89 21.73
C GLY A 473 6.39 -14.82 21.65
N GLU A 474 6.72 -13.56 21.89
CA GLU A 474 5.77 -12.45 21.70
C GLU A 474 5.50 -12.26 20.20
N LYS A 475 4.24 -12.26 19.82
CA LYS A 475 3.78 -12.04 18.46
C LYS A 475 3.77 -10.55 18.12
N LEU A 476 3.88 -10.22 16.83
CA LEU A 476 3.83 -8.83 16.36
C LEU A 476 2.51 -8.16 16.75
N GLU A 477 1.39 -8.86 16.59
CA GLU A 477 0.05 -8.36 16.92
C GLU A 477 -0.03 -7.94 18.40
N ASP A 478 0.46 -8.80 19.28
CA ASP A 478 0.46 -8.55 20.73
C ASP A 478 1.40 -7.38 21.09
N TYR A 479 2.60 -7.34 20.48
CA TYR A 479 3.57 -6.26 20.69
C TYR A 479 2.99 -4.90 20.26
N LEU A 480 2.37 -4.82 19.10
CA LEU A 480 1.74 -3.61 18.61
C LEU A 480 0.60 -3.18 19.54
N GLU A 481 -0.34 -4.07 19.84
CA GLU A 481 -1.52 -3.76 20.67
C GLU A 481 -1.13 -3.31 22.08
N THR A 482 -0.19 -4.01 22.73
CA THR A 482 0.08 -3.80 24.17
C THR A 482 1.17 -2.79 24.47
N LYS A 483 2.14 -2.57 23.55
CA LYS A 483 3.26 -1.66 23.78
C LYS A 483 3.21 -0.39 22.95
N ILE A 484 2.79 -0.47 21.69
CA ILE A 484 2.83 0.66 20.77
C ILE A 484 1.52 1.43 20.79
N PHE A 485 0.42 0.74 20.55
CA PHE A 485 -0.89 1.37 20.36
C PHE A 485 -1.70 1.51 21.65
N LYS A 486 -1.24 0.96 22.76
CA LYS A 486 -1.96 0.99 24.04
C LYS A 486 -2.34 2.39 24.54
N GLU A 487 -1.46 3.36 24.33
CA GLU A 487 -1.64 4.75 24.80
C GLU A 487 -2.02 5.71 23.66
N LEU A 488 -2.10 5.20 22.41
CA LEU A 488 -2.49 6.02 21.28
C LEU A 488 -4.02 6.15 21.22
N SER A 489 -4.49 7.38 21.13
CA SER A 489 -5.91 7.67 20.97
C SER A 489 -6.34 7.51 19.53
N GLY A 490 -7.51 6.96 19.34
CA GLY A 490 -8.22 6.88 18.07
C GLY A 490 -9.71 7.02 18.28
N ASN A 491 -10.40 7.58 17.32
CA ASN A 491 -11.86 7.61 17.31
C ASN A 491 -12.38 6.35 16.61
N THR A 492 -13.28 5.61 17.26
CA THR A 492 -13.92 4.41 16.68
C THR A 492 -15.42 4.66 16.52
N ILE A 493 -15.93 4.36 15.33
CA ILE A 493 -17.37 4.42 15.03
C ILE A 493 -17.84 3.00 14.69
N GLU A 494 -18.89 2.56 15.39
CA GLU A 494 -19.59 1.34 15.09
C GLU A 494 -20.54 1.54 13.90
N PRO A 495 -20.83 0.51 13.09
CA PRO A 495 -21.77 0.62 12.00
C PRO A 495 -23.21 0.85 12.51
N TYR A 496 -23.87 1.89 12.05
CA TYR A 496 -25.30 2.11 12.31
C TYR A 496 -26.12 1.23 11.36
N PRO A 497 -27.13 0.47 11.85
CA PRO A 497 -27.94 -0.41 10.99
C PRO A 497 -28.59 0.31 9.80
N GLU A 498 -29.01 1.55 9.99
CA GLU A 498 -29.60 2.39 8.96
C GLU A 498 -28.62 2.78 7.84
N ASP A 499 -27.35 3.03 8.21
CA ASP A 499 -26.31 3.36 7.23
C ASP A 499 -25.89 2.11 6.43
N VAL A 500 -25.83 0.94 7.10
CA VAL A 500 -25.57 -0.34 6.42
C VAL A 500 -26.67 -0.63 5.39
N ALA A 501 -27.94 -0.59 5.81
CA ALA A 501 -29.07 -0.84 4.91
C ALA A 501 -29.14 0.18 3.76
N GLY A 502 -28.85 1.45 4.07
CA GLY A 502 -28.85 2.51 3.05
C GLY A 502 -27.70 2.38 2.07
N PHE A 503 -26.51 2.00 2.54
CA PHE A 503 -25.37 1.74 1.64
C PHE A 503 -25.62 0.51 0.76
N ASP A 504 -26.20 -0.55 1.28
CA ASP A 504 -26.57 -1.73 0.52
C ASP A 504 -27.62 -1.40 -0.57
N GLU A 505 -28.59 -0.53 -0.28
CA GLU A 505 -29.57 -0.09 -1.26
C GLU A 505 -28.91 0.76 -2.37
N PHE A 506 -28.04 1.70 -1.99
CA PHE A 506 -27.22 2.45 -2.95
C PHE A 506 -26.41 1.52 -3.85
N MET A 507 -25.76 0.49 -3.28
CA MET A 507 -24.94 -0.46 -4.05
C MET A 507 -25.73 -1.29 -5.05
N LYS A 508 -27.01 -1.58 -4.79
CA LYS A 508 -27.87 -2.24 -5.80
C LYS A 508 -28.01 -1.37 -7.04
N HIS A 509 -28.29 -0.07 -6.84
CA HIS A 509 -28.38 0.87 -7.95
C HIS A 509 -27.03 1.11 -8.63
N TYR A 510 -25.95 1.21 -7.83
CA TYR A 510 -24.60 1.41 -8.33
C TYR A 510 -24.16 0.27 -9.26
N LYS A 511 -24.36 -0.99 -8.86
CA LYS A 511 -24.01 -2.17 -9.67
C LYS A 511 -24.78 -2.23 -10.99
N VAL A 512 -26.09 -1.98 -10.96
CA VAL A 512 -26.94 -1.98 -12.18
C VAL A 512 -26.58 -0.81 -13.11
N GLY A 513 -26.31 0.36 -12.53
CA GLY A 513 -26.00 1.57 -13.28
C GLY A 513 -24.62 1.57 -13.96
N LEU A 514 -23.73 0.63 -13.68
CA LEU A 514 -22.44 0.47 -14.38
C LEU A 514 -22.63 0.28 -15.90
N GLU A 515 -23.76 -0.24 -16.34
CA GLU A 515 -24.09 -0.33 -17.78
C GLU A 515 -24.26 1.05 -18.44
N ILE A 516 -24.68 2.06 -17.67
CA ILE A 516 -24.73 3.45 -18.15
C ILE A 516 -23.32 4.00 -18.36
N GLU A 517 -22.42 3.72 -17.41
CA GLU A 517 -21.01 4.11 -17.49
C GLU A 517 -20.34 3.49 -18.71
N LYS A 518 -20.52 2.18 -18.94
CA LYS A 518 -20.03 1.47 -20.14
C LYS A 518 -20.59 2.09 -21.43
N THR A 519 -21.89 2.38 -21.45
CA THR A 519 -22.53 3.01 -22.60
C THR A 519 -21.98 4.42 -22.85
N ALA A 520 -21.75 5.20 -21.78
CA ALA A 520 -21.17 6.52 -21.90
C ALA A 520 -19.76 6.47 -22.51
N ILE A 521 -18.95 5.49 -22.15
CA ILE A 521 -17.62 5.27 -22.73
C ILE A 521 -17.72 5.00 -24.24
N ASP A 522 -18.66 4.17 -24.66
CA ASP A 522 -18.84 3.78 -26.06
C ASP A 522 -19.26 4.96 -26.95
N ILE A 523 -20.06 5.90 -26.42
CA ILE A 523 -20.64 7.01 -27.20
C ILE A 523 -19.93 8.35 -27.01
N MET A 524 -19.21 8.57 -25.90
CA MET A 524 -18.53 9.84 -25.59
C MET A 524 -17.03 9.73 -25.91
N ASN A 525 -16.68 9.65 -27.18
CA ASN A 525 -15.31 9.46 -27.68
C ASN A 525 -14.69 10.77 -28.20
N TRP A 526 -14.95 11.93 -27.53
CA TRP A 526 -14.38 13.21 -27.90
C TRP A 526 -13.44 13.73 -26.83
#